data_12902ad0c542d751966510fba98d454a
#
_entry.id   12902ad0c542d751966510fba98d454a
#
_cell.length_a   1.000
_cell.length_b   1.000
_cell.length_c   1.000
_cell.angle_alpha   90.00
_cell.angle_beta   90.00
_cell.angle_gamma   90.00
#
_symmetry.space_group_name_H-M   'P 1'
#
loop_
_entity.id
_entity.type
_entity.pdbx_description
1 polymer ?
#
loop_
_entity_poly.entity_id
_entity_poly.type
_entity_poly.pdbx_seq_one_letter_code
_entity_poly.pdbx_strand_id
1 'polypeptide(L)'
;MTAELFSDSACTVAEGPRWNGAERTLYWVDIAEGAVLRQAESAPTDGYERFSPGLGKIGAVEFAADGRLLLFTERCEIYVSDFGGVPELKWTLQGHGDTRFNDVLDAGDGVFFCGVAPIRPSVRGELWRFDSRTGEFACVESATNGMPNGMGLSPDRKTFYFVVSDEKVLYAYDFDDAEKSVANRRMVCRDFAAPGVPDGMCVDHGDGSIYVAVWDGHRLEHRSSDGALLDVVDFPMAKVTSACAVDGRIYVTTGNLPRNDAEYAATKAGGVFVLRKE
;
A
#
# COMPACT_ATOMS: atom_id res chain seq x y z
N MET A 1 -8.25 2.54 -20.04
CA MET A 1 -7.45 3.65 -19.43
C MET A 1 -6.01 3.57 -19.91
N THR A 2 -5.27 4.69 -20.04
CA THR A 2 -3.86 4.73 -20.42
C THR A 2 -3.03 5.25 -19.25
N ALA A 3 -1.90 4.58 -18.98
CA ALA A 3 -1.00 4.99 -17.91
C ALA A 3 -0.03 6.08 -18.41
N GLU A 4 0.02 7.21 -17.70
CA GLU A 4 0.97 8.30 -17.92
C GLU A 4 1.98 8.34 -16.77
N LEU A 5 3.25 8.66 -17.06
CA LEU A 5 4.26 8.80 -16.01
C LEU A 5 3.94 10.05 -15.15
N PHE A 6 3.72 9.83 -13.86
CA PHE A 6 3.55 10.89 -12.87
C PHE A 6 4.87 11.26 -12.21
N SER A 7 5.67 10.25 -11.79
CA SER A 7 6.96 10.49 -11.14
C SER A 7 8.04 9.54 -11.68
N ASP A 8 9.17 10.11 -12.07
CA ASP A 8 10.39 9.39 -12.50
C ASP A 8 11.31 9.09 -11.32
N SER A 9 10.76 8.53 -10.24
CA SER A 9 11.44 8.38 -8.95
C SER A 9 12.48 7.26 -8.89
N ALA A 10 12.48 6.35 -9.86
CA ALA A 10 13.45 5.24 -9.98
C ALA A 10 13.64 4.44 -8.66
N CYS A 11 12.55 4.20 -7.93
CA CYS A 11 12.57 3.42 -6.71
C CYS A 11 12.94 1.95 -6.98
N THR A 12 13.58 1.31 -6.03
CA THR A 12 13.77 -0.15 -6.06
C THR A 12 12.41 -0.86 -5.88
N VAL A 13 11.62 -0.42 -4.90
CA VAL A 13 10.23 -0.89 -4.69
C VAL A 13 9.40 0.31 -4.23
N ALA A 14 8.80 1.05 -5.18
CA ALA A 14 7.81 2.06 -4.84
C ALA A 14 6.53 1.38 -4.35
N GLU A 15 5.97 1.83 -3.23
CA GLU A 15 4.84 1.18 -2.56
C GLU A 15 3.98 2.16 -1.75
N GLY A 16 2.79 1.69 -1.35
CA GLY A 16 1.92 2.35 -0.41
C GLY A 16 1.61 3.80 -0.76
N PRO A 17 1.09 4.12 -1.97
CA PRO A 17 0.80 5.50 -2.34
C PRO A 17 -0.33 6.07 -1.48
N ARG A 18 -0.12 7.29 -0.94
CA ARG A 18 -1.07 8.00 -0.09
C ARG A 18 -1.22 9.44 -0.55
N TRP A 19 -2.45 9.88 -0.69
CA TRP A 19 -2.78 11.23 -1.13
C TRP A 19 -3.02 12.16 0.06
N ASN A 20 -2.25 13.24 0.14
CA ASN A 20 -2.53 14.35 1.05
C ASN A 20 -3.35 15.40 0.31
N GLY A 21 -4.66 15.43 0.58
CA GLY A 21 -5.59 16.34 -0.11
C GLY A 21 -5.37 17.81 0.24
N ALA A 22 -4.89 18.13 1.45
CA ALA A 22 -4.61 19.49 1.87
C ALA A 22 -3.41 20.09 1.12
N GLU A 23 -2.39 19.29 0.86
CA GLU A 23 -1.19 19.68 0.14
C GLU A 23 -1.28 19.41 -1.38
N ARG A 24 -2.30 18.67 -1.83
CA ARG A 24 -2.41 18.13 -3.20
C ARG A 24 -1.13 17.40 -3.63
N THR A 25 -0.68 16.52 -2.77
CA THR A 25 0.62 15.85 -2.86
C THR A 25 0.45 14.36 -2.66
N LEU A 26 1.03 13.56 -3.54
CA LEU A 26 1.15 12.11 -3.38
C LEU A 26 2.41 11.79 -2.57
N TYR A 27 2.26 10.90 -1.59
CA TYR A 27 3.35 10.30 -0.83
C TYR A 27 3.43 8.81 -1.15
N TRP A 28 4.63 8.23 -1.13
CA TRP A 28 4.86 6.78 -1.26
C TRP A 28 6.17 6.41 -0.59
N VAL A 29 6.42 5.13 -0.44
CA VAL A 29 7.68 4.62 0.12
C VAL A 29 8.52 3.93 -0.96
N ASP A 30 9.85 3.93 -0.80
CA ASP A 30 10.75 2.97 -1.40
C ASP A 30 11.14 1.97 -0.31
N ILE A 31 10.44 0.85 -0.24
CA ILE A 31 10.60 -0.13 0.84
C ILE A 31 12.06 -0.58 0.96
N ALA A 32 12.66 -0.91 -0.16
CA ALA A 32 14.01 -1.50 -0.19
C ALA A 32 15.07 -0.53 0.31
N GLU A 33 14.93 0.76 -0.03
CA GLU A 33 15.87 1.82 0.32
C GLU A 33 15.50 2.54 1.63
N GLY A 34 14.38 2.18 2.26
CA GLY A 34 13.90 2.81 3.50
C GLY A 34 13.69 4.31 3.36
N ALA A 35 13.03 4.73 2.30
CA ALA A 35 12.78 6.13 2.03
C ALA A 35 11.29 6.42 1.87
N VAL A 36 10.89 7.64 2.22
CA VAL A 36 9.60 8.24 1.88
C VAL A 36 9.82 9.25 0.76
N LEU A 37 8.98 9.21 -0.25
CA LEU A 37 8.99 10.18 -1.33
C LEU A 37 7.65 10.92 -1.35
N ARG A 38 7.67 12.14 -1.91
CA ARG A 38 6.46 12.91 -2.18
C ARG A 38 6.59 13.72 -3.45
N GLN A 39 5.47 13.99 -4.09
CA GLN A 39 5.42 14.85 -5.26
C GLN A 39 4.09 15.58 -5.32
N ALA A 40 4.14 16.90 -5.46
CA ALA A 40 2.95 17.70 -5.70
C ALA A 40 2.35 17.36 -7.07
N GLU A 41 1.03 17.40 -7.19
CA GLU A 41 0.30 17.10 -8.43
C GLU A 41 0.75 17.96 -9.62
N SER A 42 1.10 19.22 -9.35
CA SER A 42 1.52 20.18 -10.38
C SER A 42 3.01 20.15 -10.69
N ALA A 43 3.79 19.33 -9.99
CA ALA A 43 5.24 19.23 -10.22
C ALA A 43 5.56 18.46 -11.52
N PRO A 44 6.71 18.72 -12.16
CA PRO A 44 7.19 17.92 -13.28
C PRO A 44 7.53 16.49 -12.81
N THR A 45 7.68 15.55 -13.74
CA THR A 45 7.91 14.13 -13.43
C THR A 45 9.17 13.84 -12.61
N ASP A 46 10.16 14.72 -12.65
CA ASP A 46 11.39 14.68 -11.85
C ASP A 46 11.32 15.56 -10.59
N GLY A 47 10.17 16.18 -10.32
CA GLY A 47 9.93 17.13 -9.22
C GLY A 47 9.60 16.47 -7.88
N TYR A 48 9.94 15.21 -7.68
CA TYR A 48 9.73 14.52 -6.41
C TYR A 48 10.81 14.92 -5.37
N GLU A 49 10.42 14.87 -4.11
CA GLU A 49 11.32 14.99 -2.96
C GLU A 49 11.50 13.62 -2.30
N ARG A 50 12.69 13.36 -1.75
CA ARG A 50 13.05 12.10 -1.09
C ARG A 50 13.55 12.35 0.33
N PHE A 51 13.02 11.61 1.29
CA PHE A 51 13.41 11.59 2.68
C PHE A 51 13.87 10.18 3.09
N SER A 52 15.14 10.04 3.48
CA SER A 52 15.76 8.78 3.91
C SER A 52 16.15 8.88 5.39
N PRO A 53 15.27 8.51 6.31
CA PRO A 53 15.48 8.71 7.76
C PRO A 53 16.47 7.75 8.40
N GLY A 54 16.96 6.74 7.69
CA GLY A 54 17.92 5.77 8.21
C GLY A 54 17.32 4.72 9.15
N LEU A 55 16.03 4.40 8.99
CA LEU A 55 15.30 3.47 9.86
C LEU A 55 15.28 2.01 9.35
N GLY A 56 16.09 1.68 8.33
CA GLY A 56 15.95 0.43 7.60
C GLY A 56 14.74 0.47 6.66
N LYS A 57 14.09 -0.67 6.42
CA LYS A 57 12.92 -0.73 5.52
C LYS A 57 11.72 0.01 6.11
N ILE A 58 11.05 0.80 5.28
CA ILE A 58 9.77 1.44 5.59
C ILE A 58 8.71 0.78 4.71
N GLY A 59 7.79 0.04 5.33
CA GLY A 59 6.74 -0.69 4.61
C GLY A 59 5.59 0.19 4.17
N ALA A 60 5.23 1.20 4.98
CA ALA A 60 4.15 2.12 4.67
C ALA A 60 4.37 3.50 5.32
N VAL A 61 3.71 4.50 4.77
CA VAL A 61 3.57 5.84 5.35
C VAL A 61 2.09 6.19 5.47
N GLU A 62 1.72 6.77 6.60
CA GLU A 62 0.39 7.33 6.85
C GLU A 62 0.50 8.70 7.52
N PHE A 63 -0.62 9.37 7.76
CA PHE A 63 -0.63 10.68 8.38
C PHE A 63 -1.21 10.61 9.79
N ALA A 64 -0.51 11.24 10.74
CA ALA A 64 -1.03 11.49 12.07
C ALA A 64 -2.08 12.61 12.03
N ALA A 65 -2.92 12.71 13.06
CA ALA A 65 -3.95 13.75 13.16
C ALA A 65 -3.39 15.18 13.14
N ASP A 66 -2.13 15.38 13.50
CA ASP A 66 -1.43 16.67 13.46
C ASP A 66 -0.72 16.94 12.11
N GLY A 67 -0.87 16.04 11.13
CA GLY A 67 -0.31 16.15 9.78
C GLY A 67 1.11 15.61 9.65
N ARG A 68 1.76 15.16 10.73
CA ARG A 68 3.06 14.49 10.64
C ARG A 68 2.93 13.11 10.04
N LEU A 69 4.06 12.58 9.55
CA LEU A 69 4.13 11.24 9.00
C LEU A 69 4.18 10.19 10.11
N LEU A 70 3.44 9.10 9.91
CA LEU A 70 3.60 7.84 10.62
C LEU A 70 4.39 6.89 9.70
N LEU A 71 5.58 6.50 10.13
CA LEU A 71 6.47 5.62 9.37
C LEU A 71 6.40 4.21 9.96
N PHE A 72 5.82 3.28 9.22
CA PHE A 72 5.67 1.88 9.60
C PHE A 72 6.87 1.09 9.06
N THR A 73 7.72 0.59 9.95
CA THR A 73 9.05 0.14 9.59
C THR A 73 9.28 -1.36 9.84
N GLU A 74 10.50 -1.82 9.55
CA GLU A 74 10.96 -3.15 9.95
C GLU A 74 11.03 -3.27 11.47
N ARG A 75 11.02 -4.52 11.97
CA ARG A 75 10.87 -4.88 13.40
C ARG A 75 9.55 -4.40 14.02
N CYS A 76 8.58 -4.05 13.16
CA CYS A 76 7.26 -3.54 13.54
C CYS A 76 7.33 -2.34 14.50
N GLU A 77 8.20 -1.40 14.19
CA GLU A 77 8.35 -0.12 14.88
C GLU A 77 7.61 0.97 14.09
N ILE A 78 6.96 1.90 14.81
CA ILE A 78 6.25 3.06 14.23
C ILE A 78 6.90 4.34 14.75
N TYR A 79 7.38 5.14 13.81
CA TYR A 79 8.00 6.43 14.08
C TYR A 79 7.08 7.57 13.64
N VAL A 80 7.18 8.70 14.33
CA VAL A 80 6.53 9.96 13.95
C VAL A 80 7.60 10.94 13.50
N SER A 81 7.40 11.63 12.39
CA SER A 81 8.34 12.61 11.85
C SER A 81 7.65 13.62 10.96
N ASP A 82 8.19 14.83 10.88
CA ASP A 82 7.99 15.70 9.72
C ASP A 82 8.74 15.13 8.52
N PHE A 83 8.33 15.49 7.30
CA PHE A 83 9.11 15.14 6.12
C PHE A 83 10.47 15.86 6.15
N GLY A 84 11.54 15.08 6.13
CA GLY A 84 12.92 15.61 6.30
C GLY A 84 13.32 15.88 7.74
N GLY A 85 12.46 15.61 8.71
CA GLY A 85 12.72 15.79 10.14
C GLY A 85 13.49 14.62 10.78
N VAL A 86 13.63 14.69 12.12
CA VAL A 86 14.21 13.61 12.92
C VAL A 86 13.11 12.68 13.40
N PRO A 87 13.11 11.39 13.01
CA PRO A 87 12.07 10.46 13.42
C PRO A 87 12.13 10.16 14.92
N GLU A 88 10.96 10.11 15.55
CA GLU A 88 10.78 9.73 16.95
C GLU A 88 10.06 8.39 17.04
N LEU A 89 10.69 7.37 17.64
CA LEU A 89 10.02 6.09 17.92
C LEU A 89 8.88 6.31 18.91
N LYS A 90 7.66 5.93 18.53
CA LYS A 90 6.47 6.07 19.38
C LYS A 90 5.92 4.72 19.83
N TRP A 91 5.82 3.75 18.95
CA TRP A 91 5.19 2.47 19.24
C TRP A 91 5.96 1.31 18.61
N THR A 92 5.86 0.16 19.24
CA THR A 92 6.45 -1.09 18.76
C THR A 92 5.50 -2.23 19.03
N LEU A 93 5.18 -3.03 18.01
CA LEU A 93 4.49 -4.29 18.18
C LEU A 93 5.48 -5.31 18.77
N GLN A 94 5.31 -5.61 20.05
CA GLN A 94 6.26 -6.45 20.79
C GLN A 94 6.28 -7.90 20.29
N GLY A 95 7.45 -8.54 20.31
CA GLY A 95 7.62 -9.93 19.87
C GLY A 95 7.78 -10.11 18.36
N HIS A 96 7.84 -9.04 17.57
CA HIS A 96 7.85 -9.03 16.11
C HIS A 96 9.17 -8.53 15.49
N GLY A 97 10.29 -8.77 16.18
CA GLY A 97 11.62 -8.33 15.71
C GLY A 97 12.11 -8.98 14.41
N ASP A 98 11.53 -10.14 14.03
CA ASP A 98 11.83 -10.87 12.79
C ASP A 98 10.77 -10.62 11.68
N THR A 99 9.92 -9.59 11.82
CA THR A 99 8.90 -9.19 10.87
C THR A 99 9.00 -7.71 10.56
N ARG A 100 8.22 -7.25 9.61
CA ARG A 100 8.08 -5.83 9.27
C ARG A 100 6.61 -5.49 9.00
N PHE A 101 6.26 -4.24 9.16
CA PHE A 101 5.03 -3.76 8.54
C PHE A 101 5.15 -3.81 7.01
N ASN A 102 4.07 -4.18 6.34
CA ASN A 102 3.92 -4.16 4.89
C ASN A 102 2.90 -3.08 4.53
N ASP A 103 1.77 -3.43 3.92
CA ASP A 103 0.70 -2.47 3.72
C ASP A 103 0.02 -2.07 5.05
N VAL A 104 -0.40 -0.81 5.11
CA VAL A 104 -1.18 -0.25 6.21
C VAL A 104 -2.37 0.51 5.64
N LEU A 105 -3.51 0.47 6.29
CA LEU A 105 -4.71 1.22 5.93
C LEU A 105 -5.15 2.09 7.09
N ASP A 106 -5.29 3.39 6.87
CA ASP A 106 -5.97 4.29 7.80
C ASP A 106 -7.48 4.01 7.80
N ALA A 107 -7.99 3.51 8.94
CA ALA A 107 -9.42 3.27 9.14
C ALA A 107 -10.16 4.48 9.71
N GLY A 108 -9.45 5.60 9.91
CA GLY A 108 -9.96 6.82 10.53
C GLY A 108 -9.86 6.81 12.05
N ASP A 109 -10.04 8.01 12.64
CA ASP A 109 -10.00 8.22 14.10
C ASP A 109 -8.72 7.70 14.77
N GLY A 110 -7.58 7.69 14.06
CA GLY A 110 -6.28 7.23 14.55
C GLY A 110 -6.16 5.71 14.68
N VAL A 111 -7.03 4.95 14.03
CA VAL A 111 -6.98 3.48 13.97
C VAL A 111 -6.48 3.04 12.60
N PHE A 112 -5.54 2.09 12.60
CA PHE A 112 -4.90 1.56 11.40
C PHE A 112 -5.01 0.03 11.37
N PHE A 113 -5.21 -0.54 10.19
CA PHE A 113 -5.00 -1.96 9.94
C PHE A 113 -3.62 -2.15 9.31
N CYS A 114 -2.83 -3.05 9.90
CA CYS A 114 -1.43 -3.23 9.57
C CYS A 114 -1.17 -4.67 9.15
N GLY A 115 -0.75 -4.88 7.92
CA GLY A 115 -0.18 -6.14 7.46
C GLY A 115 1.22 -6.30 8.04
N VAL A 116 1.46 -7.41 8.75
CA VAL A 116 2.77 -7.76 9.29
C VAL A 116 3.36 -8.87 8.45
N ALA A 117 4.40 -8.55 7.69
CA ALA A 117 5.03 -9.44 6.75
C ALA A 117 6.22 -10.20 7.37
N PRO A 118 6.41 -11.49 7.06
CA PRO A 118 7.57 -12.23 7.50
C PRO A 118 8.84 -11.74 6.78
N ILE A 119 9.93 -11.62 7.52
CA ILE A 119 11.27 -11.43 6.94
C ILE A 119 11.88 -12.79 6.58
N ARG A 120 11.42 -13.86 7.23
CA ARG A 120 11.91 -15.24 7.02
C ARG A 120 10.78 -16.15 6.51
N PRO A 121 11.06 -17.11 5.62
CA PRO A 121 10.05 -18.01 5.05
C PRO A 121 9.28 -18.86 6.06
N SER A 122 9.81 -19.06 7.26
CA SER A 122 9.19 -19.87 8.32
C SER A 122 8.17 -19.11 9.17
N VAL A 123 8.10 -17.79 9.02
CA VAL A 123 7.16 -16.95 9.76
C VAL A 123 5.96 -16.68 8.85
N ARG A 124 4.75 -16.78 9.39
CA ARG A 124 3.52 -16.43 8.66
C ARG A 124 3.24 -14.95 8.76
N GLY A 125 2.55 -14.40 7.76
CA GLY A 125 2.03 -13.04 7.83
C GLY A 125 0.86 -12.94 8.81
N GLU A 126 0.59 -11.73 9.26
CA GLU A 126 -0.49 -11.43 10.21
C GLU A 126 -1.20 -10.14 9.81
N LEU A 127 -2.43 -9.98 10.27
CA LEU A 127 -3.17 -8.71 10.20
C LEU A 127 -3.42 -8.20 11.62
N TRP A 128 -3.04 -6.98 11.88
CA TRP A 128 -3.18 -6.31 13.16
C TRP A 128 -4.00 -5.04 13.04
N ARG A 129 -4.77 -4.72 14.08
CA ARG A 129 -5.37 -3.41 14.31
C ARG A 129 -4.49 -2.64 15.29
N PHE A 130 -4.13 -1.42 14.95
CA PHE A 130 -3.36 -0.49 15.78
C PHE A 130 -4.18 0.76 16.08
N ASP A 131 -4.23 1.19 17.34
CA ASP A 131 -4.86 2.44 17.77
C ASP A 131 -3.77 3.41 18.24
N SER A 132 -3.50 4.45 17.47
CA SER A 132 -2.44 5.43 17.76
C SER A 132 -2.76 6.34 18.94
N ARG A 133 -4.03 6.40 19.39
CA ARG A 133 -4.46 7.20 20.54
C ARG A 133 -4.09 6.53 21.86
N THR A 134 -4.14 5.21 21.90
CA THR A 134 -3.85 4.38 23.09
C THR A 134 -2.51 3.67 23.00
N GLY A 135 -1.98 3.46 21.79
CA GLY A 135 -0.79 2.65 21.52
C GLY A 135 -1.08 1.14 21.52
N GLU A 136 -2.34 0.75 21.52
CA GLU A 136 -2.76 -0.66 21.60
C GLU A 136 -2.72 -1.34 20.24
N PHE A 137 -2.25 -2.59 20.24
CA PHE A 137 -2.31 -3.50 19.10
C PHE A 137 -3.23 -4.67 19.42
N ALA A 138 -4.14 -5.00 18.51
CA ALA A 138 -5.00 -6.17 18.57
C ALA A 138 -4.80 -7.03 17.31
N CYS A 139 -4.50 -8.33 17.52
CA CYS A 139 -4.37 -9.27 16.40
C CYS A 139 -5.75 -9.56 15.80
N VAL A 140 -5.88 -9.36 14.51
CA VAL A 140 -7.09 -9.66 13.72
C VAL A 140 -6.98 -11.06 13.10
N GLU A 141 -5.85 -11.34 12.44
CA GLU A 141 -5.51 -12.65 11.85
C GLU A 141 -4.10 -13.03 12.29
N SER A 142 -3.98 -14.12 13.04
CA SER A 142 -2.70 -14.56 13.62
C SER A 142 -1.81 -15.35 12.67
N ALA A 143 -2.33 -15.75 11.51
CA ALA A 143 -1.56 -16.50 10.51
C ALA A 143 -2.24 -16.44 9.15
N THR A 144 -1.79 -15.53 8.29
CA THR A 144 -2.07 -15.62 6.86
C THR A 144 -1.10 -16.61 6.22
N ASN A 145 -1.54 -17.36 5.19
CA ASN A 145 -0.64 -18.28 4.49
C ASN A 145 0.23 -17.56 3.45
N GLY A 146 0.69 -16.34 3.76
CA GLY A 146 1.52 -15.56 2.86
C GLY A 146 1.64 -14.11 3.25
N MET A 147 2.06 -13.30 2.29
CA MET A 147 2.28 -11.87 2.44
C MET A 147 0.94 -11.14 2.61
N PRO A 148 0.68 -10.49 3.76
CA PRO A 148 -0.43 -9.57 3.91
C PRO A 148 -0.15 -8.31 3.08
N ASN A 149 -1.08 -7.95 2.22
CA ASN A 149 -0.88 -6.88 1.23
C ASN A 149 -2.10 -5.95 1.16
N GLY A 150 -2.44 -5.45 0.00
CA GLY A 150 -3.41 -4.39 -0.22
C GLY A 150 -4.67 -4.46 0.65
N MET A 151 -5.07 -3.31 1.18
CA MET A 151 -6.28 -3.15 1.98
C MET A 151 -7.10 -1.95 1.51
N GLY A 152 -8.41 -2.00 1.77
CA GLY A 152 -9.31 -0.89 1.46
C GLY A 152 -10.66 -1.01 2.14
N LEU A 153 -11.34 0.12 2.30
CA LEU A 153 -12.71 0.17 2.81
C LEU A 153 -13.67 0.52 1.67
N SER A 154 -14.85 -0.12 1.69
CA SER A 154 -15.94 0.28 0.79
C SER A 154 -16.39 1.73 1.05
N PRO A 155 -16.97 2.44 0.05
CA PRO A 155 -17.41 3.83 0.22
C PRO A 155 -18.43 4.01 1.37
N ASP A 156 -19.27 3.01 1.61
CA ASP A 156 -20.26 3.00 2.70
C ASP A 156 -19.67 2.58 4.06
N ARG A 157 -18.35 2.28 4.08
CA ARG A 157 -17.59 1.85 5.26
C ARG A 157 -18.18 0.64 5.99
N LYS A 158 -18.76 -0.32 5.24
CA LYS A 158 -19.30 -1.57 5.79
C LYS A 158 -18.48 -2.80 5.43
N THR A 159 -17.57 -2.67 4.47
CA THR A 159 -16.72 -3.76 4.02
C THR A 159 -15.25 -3.35 4.07
N PHE A 160 -14.44 -4.18 4.71
CA PHE A 160 -12.99 -4.12 4.67
C PHE A 160 -12.49 -5.19 3.71
N TYR A 161 -11.68 -4.80 2.74
CA TYR A 161 -11.03 -5.68 1.77
C TYR A 161 -9.59 -5.93 2.14
N PHE A 162 -9.09 -7.15 1.89
CA PHE A 162 -7.74 -7.55 2.26
C PHE A 162 -7.15 -8.57 1.28
N VAL A 163 -6.00 -8.26 0.72
CA VAL A 163 -5.23 -9.14 -0.19
C VAL A 163 -4.23 -9.98 0.59
N VAL A 164 -4.18 -11.29 0.30
CA VAL A 164 -3.11 -12.19 0.72
C VAL A 164 -2.44 -12.74 -0.54
N SER A 165 -1.23 -12.25 -0.83
CA SER A 165 -0.56 -12.45 -2.12
C SER A 165 -0.30 -13.91 -2.47
N ASP A 166 0.31 -14.68 -1.55
CA ASP A 166 0.69 -16.07 -1.84
C ASP A 166 -0.53 -17.01 -1.93
N GLU A 167 -1.63 -16.65 -1.28
CA GLU A 167 -2.91 -17.34 -1.45
C GLU A 167 -3.61 -16.99 -2.76
N LYS A 168 -3.20 -15.89 -3.40
CA LYS A 168 -3.86 -15.27 -4.55
C LYS A 168 -5.33 -15.00 -4.28
N VAL A 169 -5.63 -14.41 -3.14
CA VAL A 169 -7.00 -14.18 -2.68
C VAL A 169 -7.21 -12.72 -2.29
N LEU A 170 -8.35 -12.18 -2.70
CA LEU A 170 -8.96 -11.00 -2.13
C LEU A 170 -10.05 -11.45 -1.16
N TYR A 171 -9.89 -11.13 0.11
CA TYR A 171 -10.88 -11.32 1.16
C TYR A 171 -11.70 -10.07 1.39
N ALA A 172 -12.90 -10.24 1.96
CA ALA A 172 -13.67 -9.18 2.56
C ALA A 172 -14.11 -9.56 3.96
N TYR A 173 -14.32 -8.56 4.80
CA TYR A 173 -14.86 -8.66 6.14
C TYR A 173 -16.00 -7.66 6.30
N ASP A 174 -16.95 -7.93 7.18
CA ASP A 174 -17.85 -6.92 7.66
C ASP A 174 -17.06 -5.93 8.51
N PHE A 175 -17.20 -4.64 8.24
CA PHE A 175 -16.51 -3.57 8.97
C PHE A 175 -17.48 -2.81 9.83
N ASP A 176 -17.18 -2.72 11.13
CA ASP A 176 -17.85 -1.83 12.07
C ASP A 176 -17.09 -0.51 12.16
N ASP A 177 -17.66 0.54 11.58
CA ASP A 177 -17.00 1.84 11.52
C ASP A 177 -16.97 2.56 12.87
N ALA A 178 -17.85 2.26 13.81
CA ALA A 178 -17.84 2.86 15.15
C ALA A 178 -16.71 2.27 16.01
N GLU A 179 -16.55 0.95 15.97
CA GLU A 179 -15.54 0.22 16.74
C GLU A 179 -14.20 0.06 15.99
N LYS A 180 -14.17 0.41 14.68
CA LYS A 180 -13.04 0.14 13.79
C LYS A 180 -12.59 -1.31 13.89
N SER A 181 -13.54 -2.23 13.77
CA SER A 181 -13.32 -3.66 13.90
C SER A 181 -13.83 -4.43 12.68
N VAL A 182 -13.33 -5.64 12.47
CA VAL A 182 -13.69 -6.50 11.35
C VAL A 182 -14.16 -7.87 11.83
N ALA A 183 -15.11 -8.46 11.10
CA ALA A 183 -15.67 -9.78 11.38
C ALA A 183 -16.10 -10.48 10.10
N ASN A 184 -16.51 -11.74 10.20
CA ASN A 184 -17.15 -12.50 9.12
C ASN A 184 -16.35 -12.54 7.82
N ARG A 185 -15.07 -12.98 7.91
CA ARG A 185 -14.20 -13.13 6.71
C ARG A 185 -14.87 -13.99 5.64
N ARG A 186 -14.84 -13.50 4.41
CA ARG A 186 -15.32 -14.20 3.21
C ARG A 186 -14.35 -13.98 2.04
N MET A 187 -14.26 -14.96 1.18
CA MET A 187 -13.49 -14.82 -0.07
C MET A 187 -14.33 -14.03 -1.09
N VAL A 188 -13.72 -13.01 -1.69
CA VAL A 188 -14.29 -12.21 -2.78
C VAL A 188 -13.90 -12.83 -4.12
N CYS A 189 -12.60 -12.98 -4.37
CA CYS A 189 -12.10 -13.66 -5.56
C CYS A 189 -10.73 -14.30 -5.31
N ARG A 190 -10.38 -15.27 -6.19
CA ARG A 190 -9.07 -15.94 -6.22
C ARG A 190 -8.63 -16.29 -7.65
N ASP A 191 -9.17 -15.59 -8.62
CA ASP A 191 -8.96 -15.85 -10.04
C ASP A 191 -7.86 -14.97 -10.67
N PHE A 192 -6.88 -14.56 -9.87
CA PHE A 192 -5.73 -13.81 -10.37
C PHE A 192 -4.90 -14.70 -11.30
N ALA A 193 -4.92 -14.33 -12.59
CA ALA A 193 -4.26 -15.11 -13.63
C ALA A 193 -2.72 -15.05 -13.48
N ALA A 194 -2.05 -16.15 -13.89
CA ALA A 194 -0.60 -16.14 -14.03
C ALA A 194 -0.18 -15.30 -15.28
N PRO A 195 1.01 -14.67 -15.28
CA PRO A 195 1.96 -14.61 -14.17
C PRO A 195 1.53 -13.63 -13.07
N GLY A 196 2.22 -13.71 -11.94
CA GLY A 196 2.13 -12.75 -10.86
C GLY A 196 1.20 -13.14 -9.72
N VAL A 197 1.20 -12.28 -8.71
CA VAL A 197 0.37 -12.38 -7.50
C VAL A 197 -0.26 -11.02 -7.20
N PRO A 198 -1.49 -10.97 -6.63
CA PRO A 198 -2.08 -9.70 -6.19
C PRO A 198 -1.21 -9.07 -5.10
N ASP A 199 -1.06 -7.76 -5.16
CA ASP A 199 -0.18 -6.97 -4.30
C ASP A 199 -0.99 -5.84 -3.61
N GLY A 200 -0.53 -4.61 -3.63
CA GLY A 200 -1.27 -3.49 -3.10
C GLY A 200 -2.57 -3.21 -3.86
N MET A 201 -3.52 -2.56 -3.22
CA MET A 201 -4.82 -2.25 -3.80
C MET A 201 -5.39 -0.93 -3.29
N CYS A 202 -6.39 -0.41 -4.01
CA CYS A 202 -7.26 0.63 -3.50
C CYS A 202 -8.73 0.37 -3.86
N VAL A 203 -9.63 0.99 -3.12
CA VAL A 203 -11.05 1.10 -3.47
C VAL A 203 -11.30 2.51 -3.99
N ASP A 204 -11.93 2.62 -5.15
CA ASP A 204 -12.40 3.91 -5.65
C ASP A 204 -13.70 4.29 -4.95
N HIS A 205 -13.66 5.35 -4.17
CA HIS A 205 -14.82 5.81 -3.41
C HIS A 205 -15.91 6.46 -4.29
N GLY A 206 -15.63 6.71 -5.57
CA GLY A 206 -16.62 7.24 -6.52
C GLY A 206 -17.65 6.20 -6.95
N ASP A 207 -17.24 4.95 -7.13
CA ASP A 207 -18.10 3.87 -7.63
C ASP A 207 -18.00 2.55 -6.86
N GLY A 208 -17.10 2.45 -5.89
CA GLY A 208 -16.86 1.26 -5.08
C GLY A 208 -16.06 0.16 -5.80
N SER A 209 -15.54 0.43 -6.98
CA SER A 209 -14.68 -0.53 -7.68
C SER A 209 -13.30 -0.65 -7.02
N ILE A 210 -12.62 -1.76 -7.29
CA ILE A 210 -11.37 -2.14 -6.67
C ILE A 210 -10.28 -2.19 -7.73
N TYR A 211 -9.14 -1.56 -7.47
CA TYR A 211 -7.94 -1.68 -8.30
C TYR A 211 -6.91 -2.50 -7.54
N VAL A 212 -6.45 -3.62 -8.12
CA VAL A 212 -5.47 -4.52 -7.52
C VAL A 212 -4.23 -4.55 -8.42
N ALA A 213 -3.11 -4.14 -7.88
CA ALA A 213 -1.82 -4.28 -8.54
C ALA A 213 -1.40 -5.76 -8.56
N VAL A 214 -0.70 -6.18 -9.62
CA VAL A 214 -0.25 -7.57 -9.74
C VAL A 214 1.27 -7.60 -9.89
N TRP A 215 1.96 -7.94 -8.80
CA TRP A 215 3.41 -8.14 -8.77
C TRP A 215 3.82 -9.27 -9.71
N ASP A 216 4.83 -9.04 -10.56
CA ASP A 216 5.26 -9.90 -11.65
C ASP A 216 4.15 -10.23 -12.69
N GLY A 217 3.12 -9.40 -12.74
CA GLY A 217 1.96 -9.59 -13.62
C GLY A 217 1.84 -8.59 -14.74
N HIS A 218 2.67 -7.56 -14.79
CA HIS A 218 2.64 -6.48 -15.80
C HIS A 218 1.30 -5.74 -15.88
N ARG A 219 0.48 -5.71 -14.80
CA ARG A 219 -0.87 -5.17 -14.88
C ARG A 219 -1.43 -4.65 -13.57
N LEU A 220 -2.39 -3.76 -13.72
CA LEU A 220 -3.37 -3.39 -12.69
C LEU A 220 -4.72 -3.98 -13.08
N GLU A 221 -5.36 -4.74 -12.22
CA GLU A 221 -6.70 -5.28 -12.43
C GLU A 221 -7.75 -4.34 -11.85
N HIS A 222 -8.75 -3.95 -12.65
CA HIS A 222 -9.93 -3.23 -12.23
C HIS A 222 -11.07 -4.22 -12.01
N ARG A 223 -11.58 -4.29 -10.79
CA ARG A 223 -12.60 -5.25 -10.37
C ARG A 223 -13.80 -4.54 -9.75
N SER A 224 -14.96 -5.15 -9.85
CA SER A 224 -16.15 -4.73 -9.09
C SER A 224 -15.99 -5.05 -7.59
N SER A 225 -16.86 -4.47 -6.77
CA SER A 225 -16.87 -4.69 -5.31
C SER A 225 -17.13 -6.16 -4.90
N ASP A 226 -17.72 -6.97 -5.78
CA ASP A 226 -17.92 -8.42 -5.61
C ASP A 226 -16.82 -9.29 -6.25
N GLY A 227 -15.76 -8.64 -6.78
CA GLY A 227 -14.54 -9.27 -7.27
C GLY A 227 -14.50 -9.62 -8.75
N ALA A 228 -15.59 -9.38 -9.52
CA ALA A 228 -15.56 -9.65 -10.95
C ALA A 228 -14.55 -8.75 -11.67
N LEU A 229 -13.74 -9.34 -12.56
CA LEU A 229 -12.80 -8.58 -13.38
C LEU A 229 -13.55 -7.74 -14.41
N LEU A 230 -13.39 -6.41 -14.34
CA LEU A 230 -14.02 -5.44 -15.23
C LEU A 230 -13.11 -5.03 -16.38
N ASP A 231 -11.83 -4.77 -16.06
CA ASP A 231 -10.82 -4.30 -17.02
C ASP A 231 -9.41 -4.65 -16.54
N VAL A 232 -8.45 -4.60 -17.44
CA VAL A 232 -7.02 -4.79 -17.18
C VAL A 232 -6.25 -3.65 -17.82
N VAL A 233 -5.41 -2.99 -17.04
CA VAL A 233 -4.48 -1.99 -17.55
C VAL A 233 -3.07 -2.59 -17.56
N ASP A 234 -2.51 -2.77 -18.76
CA ASP A 234 -1.17 -3.31 -18.94
C ASP A 234 -0.09 -2.27 -18.66
N PHE A 235 1.01 -2.73 -18.05
CA PHE A 235 2.20 -1.94 -17.78
C PHE A 235 3.43 -2.58 -18.43
N PRO A 236 4.39 -1.78 -18.92
CA PRO A 236 5.58 -2.32 -19.58
C PRO A 236 6.56 -3.00 -18.62
N MET A 237 6.51 -2.68 -17.30
CA MET A 237 7.32 -3.31 -16.27
C MET A 237 6.55 -4.44 -15.56
N ALA A 238 7.28 -5.46 -15.10
CA ALA A 238 6.66 -6.63 -14.46
C ALA A 238 6.01 -6.31 -13.11
N LYS A 239 6.64 -5.44 -12.33
CA LYS A 239 6.25 -5.18 -10.94
C LYS A 239 5.36 -3.94 -10.85
N VAL A 240 4.06 -4.16 -10.91
CA VAL A 240 3.03 -3.19 -10.51
C VAL A 240 2.71 -3.49 -9.05
N THR A 241 2.91 -2.53 -8.16
CA THR A 241 3.03 -2.80 -6.72
C THR A 241 1.80 -2.37 -5.93
N SER A 242 1.31 -1.14 -6.13
CA SER A 242 0.14 -0.65 -5.38
C SER A 242 -0.60 0.43 -6.14
N ALA A 243 -1.75 0.86 -5.60
CA ALA A 243 -2.57 1.91 -6.20
C ALA A 243 -3.23 2.82 -5.15
N CYS A 244 -3.55 4.05 -5.57
CA CYS A 244 -4.32 5.02 -4.78
C CYS A 244 -5.32 5.75 -5.67
N ALA A 245 -6.62 5.65 -5.35
CA ALA A 245 -7.70 6.30 -6.09
C ALA A 245 -8.06 7.64 -5.45
N VAL A 246 -8.04 8.72 -6.22
CA VAL A 246 -8.44 10.05 -5.77
C VAL A 246 -8.89 10.94 -6.93
N ASP A 247 -10.02 11.63 -6.78
CA ASP A 247 -10.53 12.63 -7.72
C ASP A 247 -10.59 12.14 -9.20
N GLY A 248 -11.03 10.90 -9.44
CA GLY A 248 -11.13 10.29 -10.77
C GLY A 248 -9.78 9.89 -11.37
N ARG A 249 -8.72 9.84 -10.58
CA ARG A 249 -7.38 9.38 -10.95
C ARG A 249 -6.99 8.17 -10.13
N ILE A 250 -6.20 7.28 -10.73
CA ILE A 250 -5.60 6.16 -10.05
C ILE A 250 -4.07 6.32 -10.17
N TYR A 251 -3.40 6.61 -9.06
CA TYR A 251 -1.94 6.60 -9.00
C TYR A 251 -1.48 5.18 -8.76
N VAL A 252 -0.48 4.74 -9.52
CA VAL A 252 0.01 3.36 -9.51
C VAL A 252 1.52 3.36 -9.31
N THR A 253 1.97 2.69 -8.25
CA THR A 253 3.40 2.52 -7.97
C THR A 253 3.96 1.28 -8.65
N THR A 254 5.26 1.28 -8.94
CA THR A 254 5.95 0.18 -9.61
C THR A 254 7.30 -0.11 -8.99
N GLY A 255 7.88 -1.30 -9.25
CA GLY A 255 9.17 -1.72 -8.74
C GLY A 255 10.19 -1.99 -9.83
N ASN A 256 11.47 -1.79 -9.51
CA ASN A 256 12.64 -2.16 -10.31
C ASN A 256 13.52 -3.10 -9.48
N LEU A 257 13.05 -4.32 -9.23
CA LEU A 257 13.71 -5.32 -8.39
C LEU A 257 13.79 -6.68 -9.12
N PRO A 258 14.97 -7.28 -9.29
CA PRO A 258 16.29 -6.69 -8.97
C PRO A 258 16.54 -5.45 -9.83
N ARG A 259 17.27 -4.48 -9.29
CA ARG A 259 17.51 -3.21 -9.97
C ARG A 259 18.15 -3.44 -11.35
N ASN A 260 17.53 -2.89 -12.38
CA ASN A 260 17.91 -3.06 -13.76
C ASN A 260 17.80 -1.72 -14.52
N ASP A 261 18.94 -1.10 -14.81
CA ASP A 261 18.99 0.21 -15.45
C ASP A 261 18.47 0.18 -16.90
N ALA A 262 18.60 -0.92 -17.61
CA ALA A 262 18.07 -1.07 -18.96
C ALA A 262 16.54 -1.17 -18.94
N GLU A 263 15.94 -1.89 -17.98
CA GLU A 263 14.51 -1.94 -17.77
C GLU A 263 13.97 -0.57 -17.36
N TYR A 264 14.63 0.11 -16.41
CA TYR A 264 14.26 1.46 -16.02
C TYR A 264 14.29 2.44 -17.23
N ALA A 265 15.35 2.41 -18.03
CA ALA A 265 15.46 3.28 -19.20
C ALA A 265 14.33 3.05 -20.22
N ALA A 266 13.91 1.79 -20.38
CA ALA A 266 12.88 1.40 -21.35
C ALA A 266 11.45 1.61 -20.84
N THR A 267 11.21 1.42 -19.53
CA THR A 267 9.85 1.28 -18.97
C THR A 267 9.53 2.28 -17.86
N LYS A 268 10.53 2.94 -17.26
CA LYS A 268 10.42 3.73 -16.04
C LYS A 268 10.00 2.90 -14.82
N ALA A 269 10.41 1.62 -14.77
CA ALA A 269 10.21 0.76 -13.61
C ALA A 269 10.74 1.40 -12.32
N GLY A 270 9.97 1.36 -11.22
CA GLY A 270 10.25 2.12 -10.00
C GLY A 270 9.71 3.55 -9.99
N GLY A 271 9.05 3.96 -11.06
CA GLY A 271 8.29 5.21 -11.13
C GLY A 271 6.86 5.07 -10.61
N VAL A 272 6.16 6.19 -10.54
CA VAL A 272 4.72 6.26 -10.27
C VAL A 272 4.00 6.71 -11.54
N PHE A 273 2.90 6.05 -11.83
CA PHE A 273 2.05 6.34 -13.00
C PHE A 273 0.69 6.86 -12.54
N VAL A 274 0.00 7.57 -13.42
CA VAL A 274 -1.37 8.02 -13.19
C VAL A 274 -2.27 7.57 -14.33
N LEU A 275 -3.42 7.02 -13.98
CA LEU A 275 -4.53 6.71 -14.88
C LEU A 275 -5.61 7.75 -14.68
N ARG A 276 -6.29 8.18 -15.74
CA ARG A 276 -7.46 9.05 -15.69
C ARG A 276 -8.70 8.26 -16.09
N LYS A 277 -9.73 8.35 -15.28
CA LYS A 277 -11.07 7.87 -15.67
C LYS A 277 -11.64 8.85 -16.69
N GLU A 278 -12.17 8.34 -17.79
CA GLU A 278 -12.92 9.11 -18.79
C GLU A 278 -14.29 9.52 -18.27
#